data_2b2af13f81a7357510577fba94704797
#
_entry.id   2b2af13f81a7357510577fba94704797
#
_cell.length_a   1.000
_cell.length_b   1.000
_cell.length_c   1.000
_cell.angle_alpha   90.00
_cell.angle_beta   90.00
_cell.angle_gamma   90.00
#
_symmetry.space_group_name_H-M   'P 1'
#
loop_
_entity.id
_entity.type
_entity.pdbx_description
1 polymer ?
#
loop_
_entity_poly.entity_id
_entity_poly.type
_entity_poly.pdbx_seq_one_letter_code
_entity_poly.pdbx_strand_id
1 'polypeptide(L)'
;MATTIKLKNGSGAPAASDLVQGEPALDLTNKRLYSENSSGTVVEIGSNPLALSIAGTAVTSTAAELNILDGVTSTAAELNILDGVT
;
A
#
# COMPACT_ATOMS: atom_id res chain seq x y z
N MET A 1 -10.10 21.58 25.23
CA MET A 1 -8.89 21.93 24.46
C MET A 1 -8.33 20.70 23.79
N ALA A 2 -8.02 20.77 22.51
CA ALA A 2 -7.43 19.66 21.79
C ALA A 2 -5.93 19.61 21.99
N THR A 3 -5.40 18.42 22.18
CA THR A 3 -3.95 18.18 22.26
C THR A 3 -3.46 17.75 20.89
N THR A 4 -2.43 18.44 20.40
CA THR A 4 -1.82 18.09 19.11
C THR A 4 -0.69 17.10 19.34
N ILE A 5 -0.77 15.96 18.67
CA ILE A 5 0.30 14.97 18.66
C ILE A 5 0.87 14.94 17.25
N LYS A 6 2.18 15.18 17.15
CA LYS A 6 2.85 15.20 15.86
C LYS A 6 3.78 14.00 15.76
N LEU A 7 3.64 13.22 14.70
CA LEU A 7 4.54 12.12 14.44
C LEU A 7 5.82 12.64 13.78
N LYS A 8 6.87 11.83 13.83
CA LYS A 8 8.09 12.13 13.08
C LYS A 8 7.73 12.21 11.61
N ASN A 9 8.24 13.20 10.90
CA ASN A 9 7.85 13.41 9.50
C ASN A 9 8.99 14.06 8.73
N GLY A 10 8.89 14.01 7.41
CA GLY A 10 9.89 14.58 6.54
C GLY A 10 9.56 14.30 5.08
N SER A 11 10.57 14.36 4.23
CA SER A 11 10.46 14.11 2.79
C SER A 11 11.26 12.83 2.48
N GLY A 12 10.60 11.89 1.82
CA GLY A 12 11.21 10.60 1.50
C GLY A 12 11.17 9.62 2.65
N ALA A 13 11.62 8.39 2.40
CA ALA A 13 11.65 7.36 3.41
C ALA A 13 12.70 7.69 4.48
N PRO A 14 12.41 7.47 5.76
CA PRO A 14 13.40 7.69 6.80
C PRO A 14 14.52 6.66 6.73
N ALA A 15 15.70 7.02 7.24
CA ALA A 15 16.79 6.07 7.41
C ALA A 15 16.55 5.27 8.68
N ALA A 16 17.14 4.06 8.75
CA ALA A 16 16.99 3.22 9.94
C ALA A 16 17.45 3.93 11.23
N SER A 17 18.45 4.78 11.12
CA SER A 17 18.96 5.54 12.27
C SER A 17 18.02 6.64 12.74
N ASP A 18 17.00 6.98 11.94
CA ASP A 18 16.04 8.02 12.28
C ASP A 18 14.91 7.52 13.17
N LEU A 19 14.71 6.21 13.23
CA LEU A 19 13.58 5.61 13.93
C LEU A 19 14.06 4.58 14.96
N VAL A 20 13.22 4.32 15.93
CA VAL A 20 13.35 3.16 16.80
C VAL A 20 12.21 2.20 16.47
N GLN A 21 12.32 0.97 16.93
CA GLN A 21 11.32 -0.07 16.66
C GLN A 21 9.93 0.41 17.06
N GLY A 22 8.99 0.32 16.12
CA GLY A 22 7.61 0.67 16.38
C GLY A 22 7.29 2.16 16.29
N GLU A 23 8.28 3.01 16.03
CA GLU A 23 8.05 4.46 15.93
C GLU A 23 7.51 4.79 14.54
N PRO A 24 6.32 5.44 14.44
CA PRO A 24 5.78 5.82 13.13
C PRO A 24 6.44 7.08 12.59
N ALA A 25 6.55 7.17 11.26
CA ALA A 25 7.08 8.35 10.58
C ALA A 25 6.31 8.57 9.29
N LEU A 26 6.06 9.84 8.96
CA LEU A 26 5.31 10.20 7.77
C LEU A 26 6.23 10.80 6.73
N ASP A 27 6.11 10.30 5.50
CA ASP A 27 6.73 10.91 4.33
C ASP A 27 5.67 11.83 3.72
N LEU A 28 5.79 13.12 3.98
CA LEU A 28 4.79 14.10 3.56
C LEU A 28 4.82 14.35 2.06
N THR A 29 5.97 14.14 1.43
CA THR A 29 6.10 14.35 -0.01
C THR A 29 5.40 13.26 -0.80
N ASN A 30 5.60 12.01 -0.42
CA ASN A 30 5.03 10.86 -1.12
C ASN A 30 3.77 10.31 -0.45
N LYS A 31 3.38 10.89 0.69
CA LYS A 31 2.16 10.52 1.43
C LYS A 31 2.20 9.06 1.88
N ARG A 32 3.32 8.65 2.48
CA ARG A 32 3.54 7.30 2.95
C ARG A 32 3.78 7.27 4.46
N LEU A 33 3.41 6.17 5.07
CA LEU A 33 3.63 5.94 6.50
C LEU A 33 4.67 4.84 6.65
N TYR A 34 5.67 5.08 7.48
CA TYR A 34 6.75 4.14 7.73
C TYR A 34 6.86 3.83 9.21
N SER A 35 7.51 2.72 9.52
CA SER A 35 7.92 2.40 10.88
C SER A 35 9.16 1.51 10.80
N GLU A 36 9.75 1.20 11.95
CA GLU A 36 10.90 0.31 12.01
C GLU A 36 10.44 -1.00 12.64
N ASN A 37 10.78 -2.13 11.98
CA ASN A 37 10.39 -3.44 12.46
C ASN A 37 11.38 -3.96 13.51
N SER A 38 11.14 -5.18 14.01
CA SER A 38 11.95 -5.76 15.05
C SER A 38 13.38 -6.10 14.62
N SER A 39 13.64 -6.08 13.32
CA SER A 39 14.97 -6.31 12.76
C SER A 39 15.76 -5.02 12.55
N GLY A 40 15.16 -3.87 12.89
CA GLY A 40 15.81 -2.57 12.70
C GLY A 40 15.70 -2.07 11.26
N THR A 41 14.78 -2.59 10.49
CA THR A 41 14.58 -2.19 9.10
C THR A 41 13.37 -1.27 8.99
N VAL A 42 13.52 -0.16 8.25
CA VAL A 42 12.41 0.73 7.95
C VAL A 42 11.52 0.08 6.90
N VAL A 43 10.22 -0.01 7.21
CA VAL A 43 9.24 -0.64 6.33
C VAL A 43 8.04 0.28 6.14
N GLU A 44 7.43 0.21 4.99
CA GLU A 44 6.21 0.98 4.72
C GLU A 44 5.01 0.24 5.30
N ILE A 45 4.21 0.98 6.07
CA ILE A 45 3.02 0.42 6.70
C ILE A 45 1.85 0.60 5.74
N GLY A 46 1.10 -0.46 5.52
CA GLY A 46 -0.05 -0.43 4.61
C GLY A 46 0.24 -1.02 3.24
N SER A 47 1.51 -1.37 2.97
CA SER A 47 1.86 -2.01 1.71
C SER A 47 1.60 -3.51 1.71
N ASN A 48 1.23 -4.07 2.87
CA ASN A 48 0.97 -5.50 3.00
C ASN A 48 -0.33 -5.70 3.80
N PRO A 49 -1.47 -5.25 3.27
CA PRO A 49 -2.74 -5.39 3.99
C PRO A 49 -3.17 -6.85 4.05
N LEU A 50 -3.84 -7.21 5.13
CA LEU A 50 -4.41 -8.54 5.26
C LEU A 50 -5.52 -8.77 4.23
N ALA A 51 -6.28 -7.73 3.94
CA ALA A 51 -7.33 -7.77 2.91
C ALA A 51 -7.38 -6.39 2.26
N LEU A 52 -7.45 -6.37 0.93
CA LEU A 52 -7.55 -5.11 0.19
C LEU A 52 -9.00 -4.83 -0.14
N SER A 53 -9.50 -3.65 0.25
CA SER A 53 -10.86 -3.21 -0.06
C SER A 53 -10.80 -1.86 -0.76
N ILE A 54 -11.67 -1.69 -1.75
CA ILE A 54 -11.80 -0.42 -2.46
C ILE A 54 -13.25 0.02 -2.31
N ALA A 55 -13.45 1.20 -1.73
CA ALA A 55 -14.79 1.75 -1.47
C ALA A 55 -15.70 0.76 -0.72
N GLY A 56 -15.12 0.01 0.22
CA GLY A 56 -15.86 -0.93 1.05
C GLY A 56 -16.07 -2.31 0.44
N THR A 57 -15.63 -2.52 -0.80
CA THR A 57 -15.76 -3.82 -1.44
C THR A 57 -14.41 -4.55 -1.42
N ALA A 58 -14.42 -5.76 -0.87
CA ALA A 58 -13.20 -6.54 -0.78
C ALA A 58 -12.75 -7.02 -2.16
N VAL A 59 -11.45 -6.89 -2.44
CA VAL A 59 -10.84 -7.44 -3.64
C VAL A 59 -10.50 -8.90 -3.33
N THR A 60 -11.11 -9.82 -4.06
CA THR A 60 -10.94 -11.26 -3.82
C THR A 60 -9.95 -11.91 -4.78
N SER A 61 -9.55 -11.20 -5.83
CA SER A 61 -8.51 -11.69 -6.73
C SER A 61 -7.17 -11.75 -6.01
N THR A 62 -6.36 -12.75 -6.33
CA THR A 62 -5.00 -12.82 -5.79
C THR A 62 -4.13 -11.79 -6.51
N ALA A 63 -2.99 -11.45 -5.89
CA ALA A 63 -2.03 -10.54 -6.53
C ALA A 63 -1.55 -11.11 -7.86
N ALA A 64 -1.34 -12.42 -7.93
CA ALA A 64 -0.92 -13.08 -9.19
C ALA A 64 -1.99 -12.91 -10.27
N GLU A 65 -3.26 -13.05 -9.90
CA GLU A 65 -4.36 -12.88 -10.85
C GLU A 65 -4.47 -11.45 -11.35
N LEU A 66 -4.27 -10.47 -10.46
CA LEU A 66 -4.28 -9.07 -10.87
C LEU A 66 -3.09 -8.73 -11.76
N ASN A 67 -1.94 -9.34 -11.49
CA ASN A 67 -0.75 -9.10 -12.31
C ASN A 67 -0.89 -9.63 -13.73
N ILE A 68 -1.75 -10.62 -13.96
CA ILE A 68 -2.02 -11.11 -15.31
C ILE A 68 -2.62 -9.99 -16.18
N LEU A 69 -3.35 -9.06 -15.57
CA LEU A 69 -3.95 -7.94 -16.28
C LEU A 69 -2.94 -6.85 -16.63
N ASP A 70 -1.73 -6.90 -16.05
CA ASP A 70 -0.70 -5.92 -16.36
C ASP A 70 -0.34 -6.01 -17.84
N GLY A 71 -0.39 -4.89 -18.53
CA GLY A 71 -0.14 -4.84 -19.96
C GLY A 71 -1.35 -5.17 -20.84
N VAL A 72 -2.49 -5.51 -20.24
CA VAL A 72 -3.72 -5.75 -21.00
C VAL A 72 -4.23 -4.40 -21.52
N THR A 73 -4.43 -4.31 -22.83
CA THR A 73 -4.93 -3.09 -23.47
C THR A 73 -6.37 -3.22 -23.94
N SER A 74 -6.96 -4.41 -23.79
CA SER A 74 -8.36 -4.64 -24.14
C SER A 74 -9.29 -3.90 -23.19
N THR A 75 -10.42 -3.45 -23.70
CA THR A 75 -11.45 -2.84 -22.87
C THR A 75 -12.18 -3.92 -22.06
N ALA A 76 -12.90 -3.52 -21.01
CA ALA A 76 -13.72 -4.45 -20.22
C ALA A 76 -14.75 -5.16 -21.11
N ALA A 77 -15.33 -4.45 -22.08
CA ALA A 77 -16.29 -5.04 -23.00
C ALA A 77 -15.65 -6.12 -23.86
N GLU A 78 -14.42 -5.89 -24.31
CA GLU A 78 -13.70 -6.88 -25.12
C GLU A 78 -13.34 -8.12 -24.31
N LEU A 79 -12.94 -7.94 -23.05
CA LEU A 79 -12.65 -9.06 -22.16
C LEU A 79 -13.92 -9.87 -21.87
N ASN A 80 -15.05 -9.20 -21.74
CA ASN A 80 -16.32 -9.87 -21.49
C ASN A 80 -16.76 -10.74 -22.67
N ILE A 81 -16.37 -10.37 -23.89
CA ILE A 81 -16.66 -11.19 -25.08
C ILE A 81 -15.96 -12.55 -24.95
N LEU A 82 -14.73 -12.56 -24.45
CA LEU A 82 -13.99 -13.80 -24.27
C LEU A 82 -14.62 -14.69 -23.19
N ASP A 83 -15.27 -14.09 -22.21
CA ASP A 83 -15.94 -14.83 -21.14
C ASP A 83 -17.04 -15.75 -21.69
N GLY A 84 -17.69 -15.34 -22.75
CA GLY A 84 -18.74 -16.14 -23.38
C GLY A 84 -18.25 -17.11 -24.45
N VAL A 85 -16.94 -17.16 -24.70
CA VAL A 85 -16.37 -18.07 -25.71
C VAL A 85 -16.09 -19.43 -25.06
N THR A 86 -16.57 -20.47 -25.68
CA THR A 86 -16.37 -21.84 -25.18
C THR A 86 -15.58 -22.68 -26.16
#